data_05d8fd10985a69e81b6c36350d580000
#
_entry.id   05d8fd10985a69e81b6c36350d580000
#
_cell.length_a   1.000
_cell.length_b   1.000
_cell.length_c   1.000
_cell.angle_alpha   90.00
_cell.angle_beta   90.00
_cell.angle_gamma   90.00
#
_symmetry.space_group_name_H-M   'P 1'
#
loop_
_entity.id
_entity.type
_entity.pdbx_description
1 polymer ?
#
loop_
_entity_poly.entity_id
_entity_poly.type
_entity_poly.pdbx_seq_one_letter_code
_entity_poly.pdbx_strand_id
1 'polypeptide(L)'
;VMSGLFLGAMASRSASIYTQDATRQAIGATFRIEGNEENRRKRLDQAMDVLGDREGSYGGVTHKWLENGADMVVTDNSFETVKEDDVKKIAQVEGIEEYNLITIATVVNPVNFSRIEDSDMDQSTDVGGVNLRGNRIMEMDMDVSAGKISLIEGRMIEKDDRDVCVISKELAELNHLKTGNLLKFNDYHDKEHSTIYSAEIIGIYETKQERKSIMYGDSYRPENTIFTDMSFPEKPSGNEGNPFYQYAIFKVQNAGKYDQVKKSVQKANIDWSRYDLIDNNGNIKNMTENFGQMDQMSMGLLLIVSVSGLVILVLVFLFWLKNRTQEIGIMMSP
;
A
#
# COMPACT_ATOMS: atom_id res chain seq x y z
N VAL A 1 -8.53 10.06 -45.04
CA VAL A 1 -9.16 10.27 -43.71
C VAL A 1 -9.32 8.95 -42.97
N MET A 2 -9.89 7.89 -43.57
CA MET A 2 -10.08 6.59 -42.92
C MET A 2 -8.81 5.88 -42.52
N SER A 3 -7.77 5.86 -43.36
CA SER A 3 -6.48 5.29 -43.02
C SER A 3 -5.82 6.00 -41.82
N GLY A 4 -6.01 7.31 -41.73
CA GLY A 4 -5.49 8.07 -40.57
C GLY A 4 -6.21 7.75 -39.27
N LEU A 5 -7.54 7.54 -39.30
CA LEU A 5 -8.32 7.13 -38.13
C LEU A 5 -7.95 5.71 -37.67
N PHE A 6 -7.74 4.79 -38.59
CA PHE A 6 -7.33 3.42 -38.30
C PHE A 6 -5.91 3.37 -37.69
N LEU A 7 -4.96 4.08 -38.27
CA LEU A 7 -3.61 4.22 -37.77
C LEU A 7 -3.59 4.90 -36.39
N GLY A 8 -4.41 5.94 -36.18
CA GLY A 8 -4.57 6.61 -34.91
C GLY A 8 -5.11 5.70 -33.81
N ALA A 9 -6.12 4.86 -34.12
CA ALA A 9 -6.68 3.90 -33.18
C ALA A 9 -5.68 2.78 -32.84
N MET A 10 -4.92 2.28 -33.83
CA MET A 10 -3.86 1.30 -33.58
C MET A 10 -2.71 1.89 -32.75
N ALA A 11 -2.29 3.11 -33.00
CA ALA A 11 -1.26 3.80 -32.21
C ALA A 11 -1.72 4.05 -30.78
N SER A 12 -2.98 4.46 -30.58
CA SER A 12 -3.57 4.62 -29.24
C SER A 12 -3.58 3.30 -28.46
N ARG A 13 -3.98 2.20 -29.10
CA ARG A 13 -3.96 0.88 -28.49
C ARG A 13 -2.55 0.42 -28.11
N SER A 14 -1.59 0.58 -29.01
CA SER A 14 -0.19 0.23 -28.74
C SER A 14 0.39 1.05 -27.60
N ALA A 15 0.08 2.35 -27.54
CA ALA A 15 0.48 3.23 -26.44
C ALA A 15 -0.17 2.82 -25.12
N SER A 16 -1.44 2.43 -25.12
CA SER A 16 -2.15 1.93 -23.94
C SER A 16 -1.50 0.66 -23.39
N ILE A 17 -1.24 -0.33 -24.25
CA ILE A 17 -0.57 -1.59 -23.85
C ILE A 17 0.83 -1.31 -23.31
N TYR A 18 1.62 -0.48 -24.00
CA TYR A 18 2.96 -0.11 -23.56
C TYR A 18 2.94 0.60 -22.20
N THR A 19 1.99 1.52 -22.00
CA THR A 19 1.82 2.23 -20.72
C THR A 19 1.39 1.28 -19.59
N GLN A 20 0.52 0.30 -19.88
CA GLN A 20 0.13 -0.74 -18.91
C GLN A 20 1.35 -1.59 -18.49
N ASP A 21 2.13 -2.05 -19.44
CA ASP A 21 3.30 -2.88 -19.15
C ASP A 21 4.39 -2.08 -18.44
N ALA A 22 4.63 -0.84 -18.84
CA ALA A 22 5.56 0.07 -18.18
C ALA A 22 5.11 0.39 -16.74
N THR A 23 3.81 0.61 -16.52
CA THR A 23 3.24 0.84 -15.19
C THR A 23 3.36 -0.40 -14.30
N ARG A 24 3.06 -1.58 -14.85
CA ARG A 24 3.25 -2.86 -14.13
C ARG A 24 4.72 -3.11 -13.76
N GLN A 25 5.65 -2.73 -14.63
CA GLN A 25 7.08 -2.84 -14.38
C GLN A 25 7.58 -1.79 -13.37
N ALA A 26 7.06 -0.55 -13.44
CA ALA A 26 7.48 0.56 -12.58
C ALA A 26 6.94 0.41 -11.14
N ILE A 27 5.68 -0.01 -10.98
CA ILE A 27 5.06 -0.20 -9.65
C ILE A 27 5.54 -1.52 -9.02
N GLY A 28 6.03 -2.47 -9.83
CA GLY A 28 6.39 -3.83 -9.41
C GLY A 28 5.17 -4.64 -8.98
N ALA A 29 5.12 -5.90 -9.36
CA ALA A 29 4.09 -6.80 -8.85
C ALA A 29 4.41 -7.11 -7.39
N THR A 30 3.56 -6.68 -6.47
CA THR A 30 3.74 -6.89 -5.04
C THR A 30 2.55 -7.61 -4.42
N PHE A 31 2.83 -8.45 -3.44
CA PHE A 31 1.82 -9.00 -2.53
C PHE A 31 2.28 -8.79 -1.09
N ARG A 32 1.37 -8.92 -0.16
CA ARG A 32 1.70 -8.87 1.25
C ARG A 32 1.16 -10.08 1.99
N ILE A 33 1.77 -10.38 3.12
CA ILE A 33 1.20 -11.25 4.14
C ILE A 33 0.89 -10.43 5.39
N GLU A 34 -0.23 -10.72 6.03
CA GLU A 34 -0.66 -10.16 7.30
C GLU A 34 -1.35 -11.22 8.15
N GLY A 35 -1.64 -10.92 9.39
CA GLY A 35 -2.34 -11.86 10.28
C GLY A 35 -3.70 -12.26 9.72
N ASN A 36 -4.03 -13.56 9.78
CA ASN A 36 -5.31 -14.08 9.30
C ASN A 36 -6.44 -13.69 10.25
N GLU A 37 -7.43 -12.97 9.75
CA GLU A 37 -8.53 -12.43 10.56
C GLU A 37 -9.44 -13.53 11.14
N GLU A 38 -9.65 -14.62 10.44
CA GLU A 38 -10.45 -15.74 10.97
C GLU A 38 -9.73 -16.43 12.14
N ASN A 39 -8.41 -16.61 12.02
CA ASN A 39 -7.60 -17.14 13.12
C ASN A 39 -7.57 -16.18 14.31
N ARG A 40 -7.46 -14.89 14.05
CA ARG A 40 -7.57 -13.84 15.06
C ARG A 40 -8.87 -13.93 15.85
N ARG A 41 -10.00 -14.03 15.16
CA ARG A 41 -11.31 -14.19 15.78
C ARG A 41 -11.40 -15.46 16.63
N LYS A 42 -10.97 -16.59 16.07
CA LYS A 42 -10.96 -17.87 16.82
C LYS A 42 -10.13 -17.78 18.10
N ARG A 43 -8.97 -17.13 18.07
CA ARG A 43 -8.14 -16.92 19.26
C ARG A 43 -8.82 -16.01 20.26
N LEU A 44 -9.48 -14.95 19.81
CA LEU A 44 -10.25 -14.04 20.65
C LEU A 44 -11.41 -14.78 21.34
N ASP A 45 -12.21 -15.52 20.58
CA ASP A 45 -13.33 -16.29 21.09
C ASP A 45 -12.87 -17.32 22.13
N GLN A 46 -11.79 -18.07 21.84
CA GLN A 46 -11.21 -19.02 22.79
C GLN A 46 -10.73 -18.35 24.09
N ALA A 47 -10.13 -17.17 23.99
CA ALA A 47 -9.68 -16.44 25.17
C ALA A 47 -10.88 -15.95 26.00
N MET A 48 -11.91 -15.44 25.37
CA MET A 48 -13.14 -14.99 26.03
C MET A 48 -13.91 -16.16 26.64
N ASP A 49 -13.96 -17.32 26.00
CA ASP A 49 -14.55 -18.54 26.57
C ASP A 49 -13.85 -18.97 27.87
N VAL A 50 -12.50 -18.81 27.95
CA VAL A 50 -11.74 -19.12 29.15
C VAL A 50 -11.90 -18.06 30.23
N LEU A 51 -11.88 -16.78 29.88
CA LEU A 51 -11.98 -15.66 30.81
C LEU A 51 -13.41 -15.49 31.33
N GLY A 52 -14.42 -15.65 30.47
CA GLY A 52 -15.80 -15.31 30.78
C GLY A 52 -15.93 -13.86 31.22
N ASP A 53 -16.71 -13.61 32.25
CA ASP A 53 -16.90 -12.27 32.85
C ASP A 53 -15.76 -11.87 33.83
N ARG A 54 -14.72 -12.68 33.95
CA ARG A 54 -13.63 -12.41 34.90
C ARG A 54 -12.58 -11.51 34.28
N GLU A 55 -12.09 -10.55 35.08
CA GLU A 55 -10.90 -9.82 34.71
C GLU A 55 -9.68 -10.73 34.69
N GLY A 56 -8.81 -10.53 33.71
CA GLY A 56 -7.58 -11.31 33.56
C GLY A 56 -7.05 -11.30 32.17
N SER A 57 -5.99 -12.11 31.94
CA SER A 57 -5.36 -12.25 30.62
C SER A 57 -5.20 -13.71 30.26
N TYR A 58 -5.50 -14.06 29.03
CA TYR A 58 -5.30 -15.38 28.46
C TYR A 58 -5.01 -15.29 26.97
N GLY A 59 -4.00 -15.99 26.48
CA GLY A 59 -3.69 -16.12 25.06
C GLY A 59 -3.40 -14.81 24.31
N GLY A 60 -2.91 -13.78 25.04
CA GLY A 60 -2.68 -12.44 24.48
C GLY A 60 -3.92 -11.52 24.49
N VAL A 61 -5.01 -11.97 25.13
CA VAL A 61 -6.23 -11.18 25.33
C VAL A 61 -6.32 -10.80 26.78
N THR A 62 -6.62 -9.54 27.09
CA THR A 62 -6.88 -9.03 28.43
C THR A 62 -8.31 -8.49 28.49
N HIS A 63 -9.07 -8.99 29.46
CA HIS A 63 -10.41 -8.53 29.78
C HIS A 63 -10.39 -7.71 31.06
N LYS A 64 -10.99 -6.54 31.06
CA LYS A 64 -11.09 -5.61 32.20
C LYS A 64 -12.46 -4.94 32.22
N TRP A 65 -12.94 -4.64 33.44
CA TRP A 65 -14.05 -3.73 33.62
C TRP A 65 -13.55 -2.33 33.88
N LEU A 66 -14.07 -1.36 33.18
CA LEU A 66 -13.79 0.05 33.41
C LEU A 66 -14.57 0.56 34.63
N GLU A 67 -14.13 1.67 35.20
CA GLU A 67 -14.80 2.29 36.36
C GLU A 67 -16.27 2.65 36.11
N ASN A 68 -16.61 2.92 34.85
CA ASN A 68 -17.99 3.19 34.42
C ASN A 68 -18.82 1.90 34.18
N GLY A 69 -18.25 0.72 34.46
CA GLY A 69 -18.89 -0.58 34.27
C GLY A 69 -18.89 -1.08 32.83
N ALA A 70 -18.21 -0.42 31.93
CA ALA A 70 -18.05 -0.88 30.55
C ALA A 70 -17.06 -2.02 30.45
N ASP A 71 -17.34 -2.98 29.57
CA ASP A 71 -16.48 -4.09 29.22
C ASP A 71 -15.35 -3.61 28.29
N MET A 72 -14.12 -3.97 28.60
CA MET A 72 -12.94 -3.65 27.81
C MET A 72 -12.13 -4.90 27.51
N VAL A 73 -12.01 -5.23 26.22
CA VAL A 73 -11.16 -6.33 25.72
C VAL A 73 -10.01 -5.75 24.91
N VAL A 74 -8.80 -6.05 25.32
CA VAL A 74 -7.56 -5.59 24.69
C VAL A 74 -6.75 -6.80 24.23
N THR A 75 -6.22 -6.73 23.01
CA THR A 75 -5.26 -7.72 22.49
C THR A 75 -3.84 -7.19 22.60
N ASP A 76 -2.89 -8.04 22.94
CA ASP A 76 -1.48 -7.68 22.92
C ASP A 76 -0.91 -7.72 21.49
N ASN A 77 0.29 -7.16 21.32
CA ASN A 77 0.94 -7.06 20.02
C ASN A 77 1.21 -8.42 19.35
N SER A 78 1.31 -9.52 20.10
CA SER A 78 1.51 -10.87 19.54
C SER A 78 0.32 -11.39 18.75
N PHE A 79 -0.83 -10.74 18.89
CA PHE A 79 -2.08 -11.15 18.27
C PHE A 79 -2.10 -10.94 16.75
N GLU A 80 -1.40 -9.92 16.27
CA GLU A 80 -1.46 -9.45 14.87
C GLU A 80 -0.10 -9.50 14.17
N THR A 81 0.87 -10.23 14.72
CA THR A 81 2.23 -10.18 14.20
C THR A 81 2.53 -11.23 13.14
N VAL A 82 3.29 -10.79 12.16
CA VAL A 82 3.97 -11.65 11.18
C VAL A 82 5.34 -12.05 11.76
N LYS A 83 5.70 -13.33 11.66
CA LYS A 83 7.00 -13.81 12.12
C LYS A 83 8.08 -13.54 11.10
N GLU A 84 9.17 -12.92 11.53
CA GLU A 84 10.30 -12.60 10.65
C GLU A 84 10.89 -13.86 9.98
N ASP A 85 10.98 -14.96 10.70
CA ASP A 85 11.49 -16.24 10.14
C ASP A 85 10.63 -16.75 8.99
N ASP A 86 9.31 -16.60 9.07
CA ASP A 86 8.41 -16.99 7.99
C ASP A 86 8.53 -16.05 6.80
N VAL A 87 8.74 -14.74 7.04
CA VAL A 87 9.04 -13.76 6.00
C VAL A 87 10.33 -14.09 5.27
N LYS A 88 11.40 -14.45 6.01
CA LYS A 88 12.68 -14.88 5.42
C LYS A 88 12.54 -16.13 4.56
N LYS A 89 11.72 -17.11 4.96
CA LYS A 89 11.43 -18.29 4.13
C LYS A 89 10.72 -17.93 2.83
N ILE A 90 9.74 -17.00 2.88
CA ILE A 90 9.07 -16.51 1.67
C ILE A 90 10.04 -15.75 0.78
N ALA A 91 10.89 -14.90 1.35
CA ALA A 91 11.87 -14.12 0.61
C ALA A 91 12.90 -14.98 -0.16
N GLN A 92 13.10 -16.24 0.26
CA GLN A 92 13.98 -17.21 -0.42
C GLN A 92 13.29 -17.91 -1.61
N VAL A 93 11.99 -17.71 -1.82
CA VAL A 93 11.29 -18.31 -2.96
C VAL A 93 11.78 -17.69 -4.26
N GLU A 94 12.10 -18.54 -5.23
CA GLU A 94 12.58 -18.10 -6.55
C GLU A 94 11.58 -17.13 -7.20
N GLY A 95 12.08 -15.99 -7.66
CA GLY A 95 11.30 -14.94 -8.28
C GLY A 95 10.87 -13.82 -7.32
N ILE A 96 11.18 -13.92 -6.03
CA ILE A 96 11.11 -12.79 -5.11
C ILE A 96 12.39 -11.95 -5.27
N GLU A 97 12.22 -10.65 -5.50
CA GLU A 97 13.31 -9.70 -5.67
C GLU A 97 13.75 -9.11 -4.33
N GLU A 98 12.77 -8.63 -3.56
CA GLU A 98 12.99 -7.92 -2.30
C GLU A 98 11.74 -7.98 -1.42
N TYR A 99 11.89 -7.70 -0.13
CA TYR A 99 10.79 -7.60 0.80
C TYR A 99 10.92 -6.41 1.75
N ASN A 100 9.80 -5.89 2.21
CA ASN A 100 9.71 -4.91 3.28
C ASN A 100 8.98 -5.51 4.48
N LEU A 101 9.54 -5.33 5.67
CA LEU A 101 8.87 -5.57 6.94
C LEU A 101 8.39 -4.24 7.48
N ILE A 102 7.15 -4.21 7.96
CA ILE A 102 6.53 -3.01 8.52
C ILE A 102 6.05 -3.33 9.93
N THR A 103 6.49 -2.52 10.89
CA THR A 103 6.11 -2.70 12.28
C THR A 103 4.65 -2.30 12.52
N ILE A 104 4.07 -2.78 13.61
CA ILE A 104 2.85 -2.17 14.12
C ILE A 104 3.11 -0.71 14.45
N ALA A 105 2.03 0.09 14.33
CA ALA A 105 2.02 1.47 14.78
C ALA A 105 2.35 1.55 16.29
N THR A 106 3.46 2.20 16.62
CA THR A 106 3.94 2.32 18.00
C THR A 106 3.83 3.76 18.45
N VAL A 107 3.01 4.03 19.46
CA VAL A 107 2.90 5.37 20.02
C VAL A 107 4.02 5.62 21.02
N VAL A 108 4.70 6.74 20.84
CA VAL A 108 5.81 7.20 21.68
C VAL A 108 5.63 8.67 22.04
N ASN A 109 6.29 9.09 23.11
CA ASN A 109 6.18 10.44 23.60
C ASN A 109 7.26 11.34 22.96
N PRO A 110 6.89 12.44 22.27
CA PRO A 110 7.84 13.39 21.74
C PRO A 110 8.50 14.20 22.87
N VAL A 111 9.84 14.37 22.82
CA VAL A 111 10.60 15.04 23.88
C VAL A 111 11.03 16.45 23.50
N ASN A 112 11.49 16.65 22.26
CA ASN A 112 12.05 17.93 21.81
C ASN A 112 11.28 18.57 20.65
N PHE A 113 10.09 18.09 20.38
CA PHE A 113 9.21 18.65 19.35
C PHE A 113 7.75 18.48 19.79
N SER A 114 6.85 19.24 19.15
CA SER A 114 5.40 19.17 19.39
C SER A 114 4.73 18.36 18.28
N ARG A 115 3.76 17.54 18.64
CA ARG A 115 2.87 16.90 17.68
C ARG A 115 1.85 17.90 17.11
N ILE A 116 1.23 17.54 16.00
CA ILE A 116 0.12 18.28 15.42
C ILE A 116 -1.15 17.91 16.18
N GLU A 117 -1.88 18.91 16.66
CA GLU A 117 -3.12 18.75 17.42
C GLU A 117 -4.28 19.45 16.71
N ASP A 118 -5.46 18.85 16.79
CA ASP A 118 -6.71 19.38 16.30
C ASP A 118 -7.64 19.62 17.48
N SER A 119 -7.93 20.90 17.78
CA SER A 119 -8.81 21.26 18.90
C SER A 119 -10.23 20.72 18.78
N ASP A 120 -10.66 20.39 17.58
CA ASP A 120 -12.02 19.91 17.30
C ASP A 120 -12.12 18.38 17.33
N MET A 121 -10.99 17.68 17.48
CA MET A 121 -10.96 16.21 17.56
C MET A 121 -11.25 15.75 19.01
N ASP A 122 -12.04 14.70 19.14
CA ASP A 122 -12.24 14.02 20.42
C ASP A 122 -10.95 13.33 20.87
N GLN A 123 -10.38 13.83 21.95
CA GLN A 123 -9.14 13.36 22.56
C GLN A 123 -9.38 12.33 23.68
N SER A 124 -10.62 11.89 23.92
CA SER A 124 -10.96 11.03 25.07
C SER A 124 -10.23 9.70 25.07
N THR A 125 -9.83 9.20 23.91
CA THR A 125 -9.06 7.96 23.71
C THR A 125 -7.63 8.19 23.25
N ASP A 126 -7.22 9.45 23.14
CA ASP A 126 -5.86 9.77 22.67
C ASP A 126 -4.80 9.50 23.73
N VAL A 127 -3.73 8.87 23.32
CA VAL A 127 -2.61 8.51 24.20
C VAL A 127 -1.58 9.63 24.38
N GLY A 128 -1.68 10.73 23.64
CA GLY A 128 -0.85 11.92 23.84
C GLY A 128 0.55 11.87 23.21
N GLY A 129 0.77 10.99 22.24
CA GLY A 129 2.06 10.79 21.57
C GLY A 129 2.05 11.05 20.08
N VAL A 130 3.08 10.57 19.42
CA VAL A 130 3.21 10.44 17.96
C VAL A 130 3.35 8.97 17.58
N ASN A 131 3.04 8.63 16.34
CA ASN A 131 3.02 7.26 15.87
C ASN A 131 4.28 6.94 15.07
N LEU A 132 5.06 5.98 15.52
CA LEU A 132 6.19 5.43 14.78
C LEU A 132 5.74 4.26 13.90
N ARG A 133 6.26 4.24 12.68
CA ARG A 133 6.04 3.17 11.71
C ARG A 133 7.38 2.73 11.13
N GLY A 134 7.91 1.63 11.65
CA GLY A 134 9.18 1.07 11.19
C GLY A 134 9.04 0.41 9.83
N ASN A 135 10.01 0.67 8.96
CA ASN A 135 10.12 0.10 7.62
C ASN A 135 11.54 -0.43 7.40
N ARG A 136 11.67 -1.60 6.79
CA ARG A 136 12.97 -2.07 6.30
C ARG A 136 13.37 -1.35 5.01
N ILE A 137 12.40 -1.10 4.10
CA ILE A 137 12.56 -0.35 2.85
C ILE A 137 11.32 0.51 2.66
N MET A 138 11.43 1.81 2.94
CA MET A 138 10.27 2.71 2.92
C MET A 138 9.64 2.87 1.53
N GLU A 139 10.41 2.76 0.45
CA GLU A 139 9.89 2.81 -0.93
C GLU A 139 8.80 1.75 -1.18
N MET A 140 8.88 0.61 -0.48
CA MET A 140 7.90 -0.46 -0.56
C MET A 140 6.73 -0.30 0.43
N ASP A 141 6.69 0.76 1.23
CA ASP A 141 5.54 1.04 2.09
C ASP A 141 4.26 1.26 1.25
N MET A 142 3.11 0.86 1.79
CA MET A 142 1.84 0.92 1.05
C MET A 142 1.43 2.34 0.69
N ASP A 143 1.69 3.32 1.55
CA ASP A 143 1.33 4.70 1.28
C ASP A 143 2.28 5.36 0.26
N VAL A 144 3.56 4.95 0.26
CA VAL A 144 4.55 5.37 -0.75
C VAL A 144 4.25 4.72 -2.10
N SER A 145 4.11 3.41 -2.14
CA SER A 145 3.86 2.64 -3.37
C SER A 145 2.51 2.98 -4.02
N ALA A 146 1.53 3.38 -3.21
CA ALA A 146 0.23 3.88 -3.70
C ALA A 146 0.27 5.35 -4.14
N GLY A 147 1.40 6.04 -4.01
CA GLY A 147 1.53 7.46 -4.35
C GLY A 147 0.76 8.41 -3.44
N LYS A 148 0.36 7.96 -2.24
CA LYS A 148 -0.34 8.80 -1.27
C LYS A 148 0.57 9.81 -0.60
N ILE A 149 1.84 9.43 -0.44
CA ILE A 149 2.89 10.29 0.07
C ILE A 149 4.06 10.33 -0.92
N SER A 150 4.77 11.44 -0.95
CA SER A 150 5.99 11.58 -1.74
C SER A 150 7.06 12.33 -0.97
N LEU A 151 8.32 11.94 -1.15
CA LEU A 151 9.45 12.64 -0.57
C LEU A 151 9.61 14.01 -1.24
N ILE A 152 9.83 15.04 -0.43
CA ILE A 152 10.09 16.41 -0.89
C ILE A 152 11.50 16.91 -0.54
N GLU A 153 12.15 16.30 0.46
CA GLU A 153 13.51 16.62 0.88
C GLU A 153 14.21 15.35 1.39
N GLY A 154 15.51 15.23 1.16
CA GLY A 154 16.33 14.12 1.66
C GLY A 154 16.13 12.80 0.91
N ARG A 155 16.09 11.68 1.64
CA ARG A 155 15.92 10.33 1.10
C ARG A 155 14.98 9.47 1.93
N MET A 156 14.52 8.38 1.36
CA MET A 156 13.74 7.35 2.06
C MET A 156 14.65 6.42 2.87
N ILE A 157 14.04 5.65 3.77
CA ILE A 157 14.70 4.66 4.61
C ILE A 157 15.07 3.43 3.77
N GLU A 158 16.30 2.96 3.95
CA GLU A 158 16.85 1.78 3.32
C GLU A 158 17.17 0.69 4.36
N LYS A 159 17.39 -0.54 3.91
CA LYS A 159 17.52 -1.75 4.75
C LYS A 159 18.62 -1.70 5.81
N ASP A 160 19.67 -0.93 5.56
CA ASP A 160 20.84 -0.87 6.44
C ASP A 160 20.83 0.37 7.36
N ASP A 161 19.82 1.20 7.25
CA ASP A 161 19.64 2.38 8.09
C ASP A 161 19.37 1.99 9.55
N ARG A 162 19.88 2.84 10.46
CA ARG A 162 19.68 2.72 11.90
C ARG A 162 19.52 4.09 12.52
N ASP A 163 18.58 4.17 13.45
CA ASP A 163 18.29 5.40 14.21
C ASP A 163 17.99 6.61 13.30
N VAL A 164 17.22 6.38 12.23
CA VAL A 164 16.82 7.40 11.28
C VAL A 164 15.29 7.51 11.18
N CYS A 165 14.83 8.67 10.73
CA CYS A 165 13.40 8.89 10.50
C CYS A 165 13.12 9.78 9.29
N VAL A 166 11.89 9.65 8.78
CA VAL A 166 11.29 10.49 7.75
C VAL A 166 9.98 11.04 8.30
N ILE A 167 9.82 12.35 8.28
CA ILE A 167 8.70 13.06 8.91
C ILE A 167 7.81 13.76 7.89
N SER A 168 6.60 14.09 8.28
CA SER A 168 5.69 14.89 7.46
C SER A 168 6.19 16.34 7.33
N LYS A 169 5.82 16.96 6.22
CA LYS A 169 6.05 18.39 5.99
C LYS A 169 5.42 19.25 7.08
N GLU A 170 4.20 18.91 7.46
CA GLU A 170 3.43 19.62 8.48
C GLU A 170 4.14 19.58 9.84
N LEU A 171 4.67 18.42 10.23
CA LEU A 171 5.44 18.26 11.47
C LEU A 171 6.77 19.03 11.42
N ALA A 172 7.44 19.01 10.25
CA ALA A 172 8.67 19.75 10.01
C ALA A 172 8.44 21.27 10.11
N GLU A 173 7.38 21.79 9.49
CA GLU A 173 7.03 23.22 9.53
C GLU A 173 6.65 23.69 10.93
N LEU A 174 5.80 22.92 11.64
CA LEU A 174 5.39 23.25 13.01
C LEU A 174 6.58 23.41 13.95
N ASN A 175 7.59 22.56 13.82
CA ASN A 175 8.73 22.49 14.73
C ASN A 175 10.01 23.13 14.18
N HIS A 176 9.97 23.74 12.99
CA HIS A 176 11.14 24.32 12.30
C HIS A 176 12.28 23.30 12.09
N LEU A 177 11.93 22.04 11.79
CA LEU A 177 12.85 20.93 11.61
C LEU A 177 13.30 20.80 10.15
N LYS A 178 14.50 20.24 9.97
CA LYS A 178 15.12 19.98 8.68
C LYS A 178 15.82 18.64 8.71
N THR A 179 16.18 18.12 7.54
CA THR A 179 17.09 16.96 7.43
C THR A 179 18.39 17.22 8.20
N GLY A 180 18.89 16.19 8.89
CA GLY A 180 20.04 16.26 9.81
C GLY A 180 19.70 16.64 11.24
N ASN A 181 18.47 17.10 11.56
CA ASN A 181 18.07 17.31 12.94
C ASN A 181 17.74 15.97 13.64
N LEU A 182 17.89 15.97 14.95
CA LEU A 182 17.58 14.81 15.79
C LEU A 182 16.21 14.98 16.44
N LEU A 183 15.30 14.03 16.21
CA LEU A 183 14.10 13.87 17.01
C LEU A 183 14.40 13.01 18.22
N LYS A 184 13.80 13.37 19.35
CA LYS A 184 13.96 12.65 20.62
C LYS A 184 12.62 12.13 21.11
N PHE A 185 12.65 10.90 21.56
CA PHE A 185 11.48 10.17 22.03
C PHE A 185 11.75 9.47 23.35
N ASN A 186 10.71 9.26 24.15
CA ASN A 186 10.75 8.32 25.26
C ASN A 186 9.52 7.41 25.21
N ASP A 187 9.54 6.39 26.08
CA ASP A 187 8.42 5.46 26.21
C ASP A 187 7.14 6.24 26.59
N TYR A 188 6.07 5.95 25.91
CA TYR A 188 4.77 6.49 26.24
C TYR A 188 4.35 6.19 27.68
N HIS A 189 4.68 5.00 28.20
CA HIS A 189 4.34 4.57 29.57
C HIS A 189 5.28 5.13 30.62
N ASP A 190 6.50 5.55 30.27
CA ASP A 190 7.52 6.07 31.16
C ASP A 190 7.82 7.56 30.89
N LYS A 191 6.83 8.41 31.18
CA LYS A 191 6.96 9.85 30.97
C LYS A 191 7.95 10.53 31.92
N GLU A 192 8.27 9.92 33.04
CA GLU A 192 9.05 10.55 34.11
C GLU A 192 10.53 10.12 34.16
N HIS A 193 10.91 8.98 33.62
CA HIS A 193 12.24 8.37 33.87
C HIS A 193 13.13 8.11 32.67
N SER A 194 13.00 8.67 31.85
CA SER A 194 13.12 8.55 30.46
C SER A 194 14.51 8.31 29.90
N THR A 195 14.72 7.10 29.54
CA THR A 195 15.68 6.81 28.49
C THR A 195 15.23 7.54 27.23
N ILE A 196 16.10 8.43 26.74
CA ILE A 196 15.82 9.20 25.53
C ILE A 196 16.43 8.46 24.35
N TYR A 197 15.59 8.13 23.38
CA TYR A 197 15.99 7.57 22.10
C TYR A 197 15.98 8.67 21.06
N SER A 198 16.93 8.66 20.14
CA SER A 198 17.07 9.71 19.12
C SER A 198 17.12 9.11 17.73
N ALA A 199 16.40 9.70 16.77
CA ALA A 199 16.47 9.38 15.36
C ALA A 199 16.82 10.62 14.54
N GLU A 200 17.71 10.48 13.55
CA GLU A 200 18.08 11.55 12.64
C GLU A 200 17.03 11.68 11.53
N ILE A 201 16.58 12.90 11.26
CA ILE A 201 15.70 13.19 10.13
C ILE A 201 16.51 13.09 8.84
N ILE A 202 16.27 12.04 8.05
CA ILE A 202 16.92 11.85 6.75
C ILE A 202 16.04 12.26 5.56
N GLY A 203 14.76 12.50 5.79
CA GLY A 203 13.83 12.91 4.76
C GLY A 203 12.57 13.57 5.30
N ILE A 204 11.93 14.33 4.42
CA ILE A 204 10.63 14.97 4.68
C ILE A 204 9.68 14.59 3.55
N TYR A 205 8.46 14.13 3.91
CA TYR A 205 7.43 13.77 2.94
C TYR A 205 6.25 14.72 2.97
N GLU A 206 5.53 14.80 1.87
CA GLU A 206 4.23 15.47 1.79
C GLU A 206 3.13 14.45 1.46
N THR A 207 1.92 14.71 1.95
CA THR A 207 0.73 13.93 1.64
C THR A 207 0.11 14.42 0.33
N LYS A 208 -0.03 13.53 -0.66
CA LYS A 208 -0.64 13.81 -1.99
C LYS A 208 -2.12 13.45 -2.04
N GLN A 209 -2.54 12.50 -1.22
CA GLN A 209 -3.91 12.01 -1.15
C GLN A 209 -4.31 11.86 0.31
N GLU A 210 -5.58 12.05 0.60
CA GLU A 210 -6.10 11.88 1.94
C GLU A 210 -5.71 10.53 2.55
N ARG A 211 -5.16 10.57 3.75
CA ARG A 211 -4.83 9.40 4.56
C ARG A 211 -5.79 9.35 5.73
N LYS A 212 -6.33 8.18 5.97
CA LYS A 212 -7.21 7.97 7.13
C LYS A 212 -6.37 7.75 8.38
N SER A 213 -6.79 8.32 9.49
CA SER A 213 -6.25 7.97 10.80
C SER A 213 -6.51 6.49 11.10
N ILE A 214 -5.54 5.83 11.74
CA ILE A 214 -5.65 4.41 12.11
C ILE A 214 -6.66 4.25 13.26
N MET A 215 -6.67 5.20 14.19
CA MET A 215 -7.56 5.26 15.34
C MET A 215 -7.97 6.71 15.60
N TYR A 216 -8.91 6.93 16.49
CA TYR A 216 -9.25 8.26 16.97
C TYR A 216 -8.12 8.84 17.83
N GLY A 217 -7.98 10.16 17.81
CA GLY A 217 -6.97 10.91 18.55
C GLY A 217 -5.81 11.39 17.68
N ASP A 218 -5.18 12.46 18.11
CA ASP A 218 -4.10 13.13 17.37
C ASP A 218 -2.84 12.29 17.26
N SER A 219 -2.60 11.34 18.18
CA SER A 219 -1.47 10.43 18.11
C SER A 219 -1.45 9.59 16.82
N TYR A 220 -2.62 9.34 16.24
CA TYR A 220 -2.79 8.50 15.05
C TYR A 220 -3.07 9.29 13.78
N ARG A 221 -2.98 10.61 13.83
CA ARG A 221 -3.10 11.44 12.63
C ARG A 221 -2.03 11.08 11.62
N PRO A 222 -2.37 11.08 10.32
CA PRO A 222 -1.38 10.83 9.27
C PRO A 222 -0.17 11.76 9.34
N GLU A 223 -0.37 13.03 9.72
CA GLU A 223 0.68 14.04 9.83
C GLU A 223 1.63 13.77 11.00
N ASN A 224 1.16 13.08 12.05
CA ASN A 224 1.96 12.65 13.21
C ASN A 224 2.60 11.27 13.02
N THR A 225 2.47 10.67 11.83
CA THR A 225 3.16 9.43 11.49
C THR A 225 4.61 9.72 11.13
N ILE A 226 5.51 9.17 11.90
CA ILE A 226 6.96 9.24 11.69
C ILE A 226 7.43 7.88 11.18
N PHE A 227 7.92 7.81 9.95
CA PHE A 227 8.54 6.61 9.43
C PHE A 227 9.94 6.49 10.02
N THR A 228 10.31 5.29 10.46
CA THR A 228 11.63 5.01 11.02
C THR A 228 12.23 3.77 10.39
N ASP A 229 13.53 3.54 10.60
CA ASP A 229 14.07 2.22 10.34
C ASP A 229 13.33 1.16 11.17
N MET A 230 13.37 -0.08 10.69
CA MET A 230 12.58 -1.20 11.21
C MET A 230 12.83 -1.48 12.70
N SER A 231 14.06 -1.24 13.17
CA SER A 231 14.47 -1.57 14.55
C SER A 231 14.22 -0.45 15.56
N PHE A 232 13.96 0.78 15.10
CA PHE A 232 13.83 1.91 16.01
C PHE A 232 12.59 1.85 16.90
N PRO A 233 11.37 1.47 16.43
CA PRO A 233 10.16 1.47 17.27
C PRO A 233 10.24 0.56 18.50
N GLU A 234 11.08 -0.49 18.48
CA GLU A 234 11.28 -1.41 19.61
C GLU A 234 11.88 -0.72 20.82
N LYS A 235 12.80 0.23 20.58
CA LYS A 235 13.56 0.91 21.61
C LYS A 235 12.66 1.74 22.53
N PRO A 236 11.93 2.76 22.04
CA PRO A 236 11.06 3.56 22.89
C PRO A 236 9.77 2.84 23.33
N SER A 237 9.47 1.66 22.82
CA SER A 237 8.33 0.84 23.28
C SER A 237 8.70 -0.17 24.36
N GLY A 238 9.98 -0.24 24.77
CA GLY A 238 10.44 -1.20 25.76
C GLY A 238 10.48 -2.65 25.29
N ASN A 239 10.40 -2.89 23.97
CA ASN A 239 10.38 -4.24 23.36
C ASN A 239 11.66 -4.54 22.58
N GLU A 240 12.78 -3.90 22.90
CA GLU A 240 14.05 -4.06 22.18
C GLU A 240 14.44 -5.53 22.05
N GLY A 241 14.72 -5.98 20.84
CA GLY A 241 15.01 -7.37 20.47
C GLY A 241 13.77 -8.26 20.26
N ASN A 242 12.55 -7.73 20.40
CA ASN A 242 11.30 -8.45 20.14
C ASN A 242 10.38 -7.60 19.25
N PRO A 243 10.73 -7.41 17.98
CA PRO A 243 9.96 -6.58 17.08
C PRO A 243 8.60 -7.20 16.77
N PHE A 244 7.60 -6.34 16.64
CA PHE A 244 6.26 -6.73 16.22
C PHE A 244 6.00 -6.19 14.81
N TYR A 245 5.93 -7.09 13.84
CA TYR A 245 5.66 -6.75 12.45
C TYR A 245 4.18 -6.93 12.11
N GLN A 246 3.54 -5.88 11.62
CA GLN A 246 2.14 -5.91 11.24
C GLN A 246 1.94 -6.71 9.94
N TYR A 247 2.79 -6.46 8.96
CA TYR A 247 2.76 -7.15 7.67
C TYR A 247 4.13 -7.10 6.98
N ALA A 248 4.29 -7.98 5.99
CA ALA A 248 5.43 -7.97 5.09
C ALA A 248 4.96 -7.85 3.64
N ILE A 249 5.63 -7.00 2.87
CA ILE A 249 5.37 -6.80 1.45
C ILE A 249 6.51 -7.42 0.66
N PHE A 250 6.17 -8.18 -0.38
CA PHE A 250 7.13 -8.85 -1.26
C PHE A 250 7.01 -8.32 -2.67
N LYS A 251 8.15 -8.00 -3.28
CA LYS A 251 8.28 -7.58 -4.66
C LYS A 251 8.69 -8.76 -5.53
N VAL A 252 7.95 -9.00 -6.59
CA VAL A 252 8.25 -10.06 -7.55
C VAL A 252 9.16 -9.50 -8.64
N GLN A 253 10.27 -10.21 -8.93
CA GLN A 253 11.29 -9.80 -9.90
C GLN A 253 10.72 -9.57 -11.31
N ASN A 254 9.75 -10.38 -11.72
CA ASN A 254 9.11 -10.27 -13.03
C ASN A 254 7.59 -10.29 -12.89
N ALA A 255 6.96 -9.17 -13.15
CA ALA A 255 5.51 -9.01 -13.08
C ALA A 255 4.73 -10.02 -13.95
N GLY A 256 5.29 -10.44 -15.09
CA GLY A 256 4.69 -11.46 -15.94
C GLY A 256 4.67 -12.88 -15.33
N LYS A 257 5.49 -13.11 -14.31
CA LYS A 257 5.53 -14.38 -13.56
C LYS A 257 4.83 -14.32 -12.20
N TYR A 258 4.14 -13.22 -11.92
CA TYR A 258 3.52 -12.95 -10.63
C TYR A 258 2.69 -14.12 -10.08
N ASP A 259 1.75 -14.63 -10.88
CA ASP A 259 0.88 -15.74 -10.47
C ASP A 259 1.65 -17.04 -10.21
N GLN A 260 2.72 -17.29 -10.98
CA GLN A 260 3.58 -18.44 -10.78
C GLN A 260 4.36 -18.32 -9.47
N VAL A 261 4.96 -17.16 -9.21
CA VAL A 261 5.71 -16.89 -7.98
C VAL A 261 4.77 -16.99 -6.77
N LYS A 262 3.59 -16.37 -6.84
CA LYS A 262 2.57 -16.44 -5.78
C LYS A 262 2.18 -17.89 -5.46
N LYS A 263 1.97 -18.74 -6.47
CA LYS A 263 1.71 -20.18 -6.27
C LYS A 263 2.89 -20.91 -5.63
N SER A 264 4.12 -20.49 -5.92
CA SER A 264 5.32 -21.04 -5.28
C SER A 264 5.43 -20.61 -3.83
N VAL A 265 5.12 -19.36 -3.53
CA VAL A 265 5.04 -18.81 -2.17
C VAL A 265 4.02 -19.55 -1.32
N GLN A 266 2.84 -19.87 -1.85
CA GLN A 266 1.80 -20.64 -1.14
C GLN A 266 2.25 -22.07 -0.76
N LYS A 267 3.32 -22.58 -1.39
CA LYS A 267 3.93 -23.86 -1.06
C LYS A 267 5.11 -23.75 -0.08
N ALA A 268 5.47 -22.53 0.33
CA ALA A 268 6.51 -22.34 1.33
C ALA A 268 6.15 -23.05 2.64
N ASN A 269 7.17 -23.63 3.28
CA ASN A 269 7.00 -24.38 4.51
C ASN A 269 6.82 -23.46 5.72
N ILE A 270 5.64 -22.85 5.79
CA ILE A 270 5.16 -22.00 6.88
C ILE A 270 3.74 -22.41 7.28
N ASP A 271 3.31 -21.97 8.44
CA ASP A 271 1.93 -22.20 8.87
C ASP A 271 0.99 -21.15 8.26
N TRP A 272 0.43 -21.47 7.10
CA TRP A 272 -0.47 -20.59 6.36
C TRP A 272 -1.81 -20.34 7.07
N SER A 273 -2.18 -21.08 8.09
CA SER A 273 -3.37 -20.76 8.88
C SER A 273 -3.25 -19.44 9.65
N ARG A 274 -2.02 -18.97 9.83
CA ARG A 274 -1.71 -17.73 10.55
C ARG A 274 -1.82 -16.48 9.70
N TYR A 275 -1.74 -16.61 8.38
CA TYR A 275 -1.54 -15.48 7.47
C TYR A 275 -2.56 -15.45 6.35
N ASP A 276 -2.96 -14.24 5.98
CA ASP A 276 -3.60 -13.94 4.71
C ASP A 276 -2.54 -13.50 3.69
N LEU A 277 -2.65 -14.02 2.46
CA LEU A 277 -1.84 -13.61 1.32
C LEU A 277 -2.66 -12.70 0.42
N ILE A 278 -2.37 -11.40 0.48
CA ILE A 278 -3.16 -10.36 -0.16
C ILE A 278 -2.39 -9.75 -1.33
N ASP A 279 -3.05 -9.62 -2.46
CA ASP A 279 -2.51 -8.91 -3.61
C ASP A 279 -2.53 -7.40 -3.35
N ASN A 280 -1.37 -6.76 -3.36
CA ASN A 280 -1.28 -5.29 -3.30
C ASN A 280 -1.69 -4.61 -4.62
N ASN A 281 -2.07 -5.41 -5.60
CA ASN A 281 -2.47 -4.98 -6.94
C ASN A 281 -3.87 -4.32 -6.99
N GLY A 282 -4.51 -4.03 -5.86
CA GLY A 282 -5.81 -3.34 -5.84
C GLY A 282 -5.77 -2.02 -6.62
N ASN A 283 -4.69 -1.25 -6.51
CA ASN A 283 -4.49 -0.05 -7.32
C ASN A 283 -4.18 -0.39 -8.78
N ILE A 284 -3.41 -1.44 -9.05
CA ILE A 284 -3.15 -1.95 -10.41
C ILE A 284 -4.43 -2.48 -11.02
N LYS A 285 -5.28 -3.19 -10.25
CA LYS A 285 -6.56 -3.69 -10.74
C LYS A 285 -7.49 -2.55 -11.12
N ASN A 286 -7.63 -1.52 -10.31
CA ASN A 286 -8.42 -0.34 -10.63
C ASN A 286 -7.85 0.43 -11.84
N MET A 287 -6.53 0.57 -11.94
CA MET A 287 -5.88 1.14 -13.13
C MET A 287 -6.06 0.22 -14.35
N THR A 288 -5.91 -1.10 -14.19
CA THR A 288 -6.07 -2.08 -15.28
C THR A 288 -7.52 -2.18 -15.74
N GLU A 289 -8.50 -2.05 -14.86
CA GLU A 289 -9.93 -1.97 -15.21
C GLU A 289 -10.23 -0.69 -15.99
N ASN A 290 -9.67 0.45 -15.59
CA ASN A 290 -9.78 1.71 -16.33
C ASN A 290 -9.11 1.61 -17.71
N PHE A 291 -7.93 0.99 -17.80
CA PHE A 291 -7.26 0.73 -19.07
C PHE A 291 -8.01 -0.31 -19.92
N GLY A 292 -8.61 -1.34 -19.29
CA GLY A 292 -9.44 -2.33 -19.95
C GLY A 292 -10.70 -1.70 -20.58
N GLN A 293 -11.30 -0.72 -19.93
CA GLN A 293 -12.40 0.07 -20.51
C GLN A 293 -11.93 0.92 -21.69
N MET A 294 -10.75 1.54 -21.61
CA MET A 294 -10.15 2.27 -22.73
C MET A 294 -9.81 1.34 -23.92
N ASP A 295 -9.32 0.12 -23.64
CA ASP A 295 -9.06 -0.88 -24.71
C ASP A 295 -10.35 -1.35 -25.37
N GLN A 296 -11.43 -1.59 -24.62
CA GLN A 296 -12.75 -1.91 -25.15
C GLN A 296 -13.33 -0.76 -25.99
N MET A 297 -13.19 0.49 -25.55
CA MET A 297 -13.60 1.67 -26.33
C MET A 297 -12.79 1.79 -27.63
N SER A 298 -11.48 1.56 -27.57
CA SER A 298 -10.59 1.58 -28.74
C SER A 298 -10.93 0.47 -29.75
N MET A 299 -11.24 -0.75 -29.25
CA MET A 299 -11.74 -1.86 -30.07
C MET A 299 -13.07 -1.53 -30.72
N GLY A 300 -14.00 -0.94 -29.97
CA GLY A 300 -15.30 -0.49 -30.52
C GLY A 300 -15.12 0.54 -31.63
N LEU A 301 -14.25 1.53 -31.45
CA LEU A 301 -13.91 2.53 -32.48
C LEU A 301 -13.28 1.88 -33.73
N LEU A 302 -12.34 0.95 -33.55
CA LEU A 302 -11.72 0.21 -34.66
C LEU A 302 -12.75 -0.58 -35.45
N LEU A 303 -13.70 -1.20 -34.78
CA LEU A 303 -14.79 -1.95 -35.41
C LEU A 303 -15.71 -1.03 -36.23
N ILE A 304 -16.12 0.12 -35.67
CA ILE A 304 -16.94 1.12 -36.35
C ILE A 304 -16.23 1.66 -37.60
N VAL A 305 -14.94 2.02 -37.48
CA VAL A 305 -14.15 2.53 -38.60
C VAL A 305 -13.97 1.46 -39.68
N SER A 306 -13.75 0.19 -39.28
CA SER A 306 -13.61 -0.90 -40.27
C SER A 306 -14.90 -1.18 -41.03
N VAL A 307 -16.04 -1.24 -40.31
CA VAL A 307 -17.36 -1.46 -40.93
C VAL A 307 -17.73 -0.28 -41.85
N SER A 308 -17.52 0.95 -41.36
CA SER A 308 -17.77 2.14 -42.18
C SER A 308 -16.93 2.18 -43.46
N GLY A 309 -15.64 1.75 -43.36
CA GLY A 309 -14.74 1.61 -44.48
C GLY A 309 -15.21 0.62 -45.51
N LEU A 310 -15.70 -0.52 -45.06
CA LEU A 310 -16.24 -1.56 -45.94
C LEU A 310 -17.49 -1.10 -46.64
N VAL A 311 -18.40 -0.42 -45.95
CA VAL A 311 -19.63 0.18 -46.57
C VAL A 311 -19.27 1.19 -47.65
N ILE A 312 -18.31 2.08 -47.40
CA ILE A 312 -17.86 3.06 -48.40
C ILE A 312 -17.24 2.36 -49.61
N LEU A 313 -16.42 1.34 -49.40
CA LEU A 313 -15.81 0.55 -50.46
C LEU A 313 -16.88 -0.12 -51.33
N VAL A 314 -17.91 -0.70 -50.74
CA VAL A 314 -19.05 -1.30 -51.47
C VAL A 314 -19.80 -0.24 -52.27
N LEU A 315 -20.09 0.92 -51.67
CA LEU A 315 -20.77 2.02 -52.40
C LEU A 315 -19.94 2.54 -53.58
N VAL A 316 -18.64 2.74 -53.39
CA VAL A 316 -17.73 3.14 -54.48
C VAL A 316 -17.72 2.11 -55.60
N PHE A 317 -17.70 0.82 -55.26
CA PHE A 317 -17.74 -0.26 -56.23
C PHE A 317 -19.07 -0.31 -56.99
N LEU A 318 -20.19 -0.14 -56.30
CA LEU A 318 -21.52 -0.06 -56.93
C LEU A 318 -21.64 1.15 -57.87
N PHE A 319 -21.13 2.33 -57.48
CA PHE A 319 -21.08 3.51 -58.36
C PHE A 319 -20.18 3.29 -59.56
N TRP A 320 -19.03 2.63 -59.38
CA TRP A 320 -18.16 2.30 -60.50
C TRP A 320 -18.80 1.33 -61.49
N LEU A 321 -19.49 0.28 -61.00
CA LEU A 321 -20.27 -0.65 -61.85
C LEU A 321 -21.40 0.07 -62.58
N LYS A 322 -22.15 0.95 -61.90
CA LYS A 322 -23.23 1.72 -62.52
C LYS A 322 -22.72 2.62 -63.65
N ASN A 323 -21.62 3.30 -63.45
CA ASN A 323 -21.03 4.13 -64.51
C ASN A 323 -20.54 3.29 -65.68
N ARG A 324 -19.96 2.12 -65.43
CA ARG A 324 -19.50 1.24 -66.53
C ARG A 324 -20.64 0.58 -67.31
N THR A 325 -21.74 0.26 -66.66
CA THR A 325 -22.95 -0.20 -67.36
C THR A 325 -23.59 0.88 -68.20
N GLN A 326 -23.50 2.15 -67.81
CA GLN A 326 -23.94 3.28 -68.62
C GLN A 326 -23.06 3.48 -69.90
N GLU A 327 -21.71 3.35 -69.71
CA GLU A 327 -20.79 3.43 -70.89
C GLU A 327 -21.02 2.31 -71.92
N ILE A 328 -21.27 1.07 -71.41
CA ILE A 328 -21.58 -0.07 -72.31
C ILE A 328 -22.92 0.11 -72.96
N GLY A 329 -23.94 0.68 -72.30
CA GLY A 329 -25.22 0.96 -72.81
C GLY A 329 -25.19 2.03 -73.98
N ILE A 330 -24.33 3.03 -73.86
CA ILE A 330 -24.08 4.05 -74.86
C ILE A 330 -23.39 3.48 -76.14
N MET A 331 -22.42 2.52 -75.91
CA MET A 331 -21.75 1.87 -77.04
C MET A 331 -22.57 0.82 -77.78
N MET A 332 -23.71 0.37 -77.22
CA MET A 332 -24.66 -0.57 -77.88
C MET A 332 -25.87 0.08 -78.46
N SER A 333 -26.00 1.42 -78.45
CA SER A 333 -27.08 2.14 -79.10
C SER A 333 -26.72 2.34 -80.56
N PRO A 334 -27.52 1.84 -81.54
CA PRO A 334 -27.28 1.91 -83.01
C PRO A 334 -27.23 3.34 -83.49
#